data_87751d629134b86b075aaa15b628b7d1
#
_entry.id   87751d629134b86b075aaa15b628b7d1
#
_cell.length_a   1.000
_cell.length_b   1.000
_cell.length_c   1.000
_cell.angle_alpha   90.00
_cell.angle_beta   90.00
_cell.angle_gamma   90.00
#
_symmetry.space_group_name_H-M   'P 1'
#
loop_
_entity.id
_entity.type
_entity.pdbx_description
1 polymer ?
#
loop_
_entity_poly.entity_id
_entity_poly.type
_entity_poly.pdbx_seq_one_letter_code
_entity_poly.pdbx_strand_id
1 'polypeptide(L)'
;MQEINEIQKQIERFILYFQNKYEIVKETKFKENDELFKKILYIGIIDGLSKTIYPKKGNRERFVSFLENISDWKHCDRISLPHLVRLLDFTPEPEYSKLRKFAFSAYGQWPPGKVIGLDTEPKYGEVKKYWPKGQANNECIKGVKLEALKHVHLFYTYRNSLIHELRNLGYGIEELSLEKEPSYHSMTMEDGKDTWQLVYPLGFFENICETCLQKLKEYLIFNTINPYNSFNFGSYWIEELNR
;
A
#
# COMPACT_ATOMS: atom_id res chain seq x y z
N MET A 1 14.02 30.19 -18.71
CA MET A 1 13.62 30.78 -17.41
C MET A 1 12.10 30.98 -17.31
N GLN A 2 11.42 31.63 -18.29
CA GLN A 2 9.96 31.82 -18.22
C GLN A 2 9.16 30.49 -18.19
N GLU A 3 9.54 29.53 -19.01
CA GLU A 3 8.87 28.22 -19.09
C GLU A 3 9.00 27.40 -17.79
N ILE A 4 10.17 27.40 -17.14
CA ILE A 4 10.40 26.72 -15.85
C ILE A 4 9.54 27.35 -14.75
N ASN A 5 9.42 28.69 -14.73
CA ASN A 5 8.55 29.40 -13.79
C ASN A 5 7.07 29.05 -13.99
N GLU A 6 6.63 28.82 -15.23
CA GLU A 6 5.24 28.43 -15.51
C GLU A 6 4.96 27.00 -15.05
N ILE A 7 5.86 26.04 -15.32
CA ILE A 7 5.73 24.67 -14.85
C ILE A 7 5.70 24.64 -13.31
N GLN A 8 6.52 25.42 -12.63
CA GLN A 8 6.53 25.48 -11.18
C GLN A 8 5.19 25.99 -10.62
N LYS A 9 4.59 27.02 -11.20
CA LYS A 9 3.26 27.50 -10.83
C LYS A 9 2.18 26.43 -11.04
N GLN A 10 2.29 25.67 -12.12
CA GLN A 10 1.36 24.57 -12.40
C GLN A 10 1.49 23.44 -11.38
N ILE A 11 2.72 23.09 -10.98
CA ILE A 11 2.97 22.12 -9.91
C ILE A 11 2.36 22.62 -8.59
N GLU A 12 2.60 23.86 -8.20
CA GLU A 12 2.06 24.43 -6.97
C GLU A 12 0.54 24.42 -6.97
N ARG A 13 -0.10 24.82 -8.07
CA ARG A 13 -1.57 24.78 -8.21
C ARG A 13 -2.13 23.35 -8.12
N PHE A 14 -1.45 22.40 -8.75
CA PHE A 14 -1.83 20.99 -8.71
C PHE A 14 -1.74 20.41 -7.29
N ILE A 15 -0.61 20.64 -6.62
CA ILE A 15 -0.40 20.16 -5.24
C ILE A 15 -1.40 20.82 -4.29
N LEU A 16 -1.62 22.13 -4.42
CA LEU A 16 -2.61 22.84 -3.59
C LEU A 16 -4.02 22.27 -3.74
N TYR A 17 -4.41 21.86 -4.98
CA TYR A 17 -5.71 21.22 -5.19
C TYR A 17 -5.87 19.94 -4.34
N PHE A 18 -4.86 19.07 -4.32
CA PHE A 18 -4.90 17.84 -3.52
C PHE A 18 -4.68 18.08 -2.03
N GLN A 19 -3.84 19.07 -1.67
CA GLN A 19 -3.65 19.49 -0.29
C GLN A 19 -4.98 19.94 0.34
N ASN A 20 -5.75 20.75 -0.38
CA ASN A 20 -7.08 21.17 0.10
C ASN A 20 -8.03 19.99 0.30
N LYS A 21 -7.95 18.93 -0.55
CA LYS A 21 -8.74 17.70 -0.34
C LYS A 21 -8.30 16.94 0.90
N TYR A 22 -6.98 16.83 1.09
CA TYR A 22 -6.39 16.21 2.27
C TYR A 22 -6.86 16.91 3.56
N GLU A 23 -6.77 18.24 3.63
CA GLU A 23 -7.21 19.01 4.81
C GLU A 23 -8.71 18.84 5.07
N ILE A 24 -9.55 18.87 4.03
CA ILE A 24 -10.98 18.62 4.16
C ILE A 24 -11.23 17.23 4.77
N VAL A 25 -10.56 16.18 4.30
CA VAL A 25 -10.71 14.83 4.85
C VAL A 25 -10.28 14.80 6.31
N LYS A 26 -9.15 15.42 6.64
CA LYS A 26 -8.61 15.47 8.00
C LYS A 26 -9.56 16.13 8.99
N GLU A 27 -10.16 17.25 8.62
CA GLU A 27 -11.05 18.05 9.48
C GLU A 27 -12.49 17.51 9.53
N THR A 28 -12.93 16.78 8.49
CA THR A 28 -14.30 16.25 8.42
C THR A 28 -14.52 15.19 9.51
N LYS A 29 -15.68 15.26 10.14
CA LYS A 29 -16.17 14.23 11.07
C LYS A 29 -17.42 13.61 10.49
N PHE A 30 -17.33 12.33 10.14
CA PHE A 30 -18.50 11.56 9.73
C PHE A 30 -19.25 11.08 10.96
N LYS A 31 -20.58 11.06 10.88
CA LYS A 31 -21.42 10.65 12.01
C LYS A 31 -21.24 9.19 12.39
N GLU A 32 -21.03 8.34 11.37
CA GLU A 32 -20.82 6.90 11.51
C GLU A 32 -19.68 6.47 10.59
N ASN A 33 -18.92 5.44 10.97
CA ASN A 33 -17.81 4.89 10.18
C ASN A 33 -16.76 5.95 9.78
N ASP A 34 -16.47 6.92 10.65
CA ASP A 34 -15.57 8.04 10.35
C ASP A 34 -14.23 7.57 9.80
N GLU A 35 -13.60 6.59 10.45
CA GLU A 35 -12.31 6.07 10.01
C GLU A 35 -12.39 5.40 8.64
N LEU A 36 -13.41 4.58 8.40
CA LEU A 36 -13.59 3.89 7.13
C LEU A 36 -13.70 4.89 5.97
N PHE A 37 -14.57 5.90 6.12
CA PHE A 37 -14.75 6.91 5.07
C PHE A 37 -13.51 7.76 4.85
N LYS A 38 -12.79 8.12 5.91
CA LYS A 38 -11.51 8.84 5.80
C LYS A 38 -10.45 8.00 5.06
N LYS A 39 -10.31 6.71 5.41
CA LYS A 39 -9.40 5.78 4.71
C LYS A 39 -9.71 5.72 3.22
N ILE A 40 -10.99 5.61 2.83
CA ILE A 40 -11.43 5.60 1.43
C ILE A 40 -11.04 6.90 0.71
N LEU A 41 -11.25 8.05 1.35
CA LEU A 41 -10.94 9.36 0.76
C LEU A 41 -9.43 9.59 0.61
N TYR A 42 -8.62 9.21 1.61
CA TYR A 42 -7.15 9.28 1.49
C TYR A 42 -6.64 8.38 0.36
N ILE A 43 -7.18 7.17 0.21
CA ILE A 43 -6.86 6.29 -0.92
C ILE A 43 -7.24 6.95 -2.25
N GLY A 44 -8.39 7.60 -2.33
CA GLY A 44 -8.80 8.35 -3.53
C GLY A 44 -7.82 9.47 -3.91
N ILE A 45 -7.28 10.17 -2.91
CA ILE A 45 -6.22 11.17 -3.13
C ILE A 45 -4.96 10.49 -3.69
N ILE A 46 -4.46 9.44 -3.05
CA ILE A 46 -3.25 8.70 -3.49
C ILE A 46 -3.42 8.15 -4.92
N ASP A 47 -4.58 7.58 -5.24
CA ASP A 47 -4.89 7.12 -6.60
C ASP A 47 -4.82 8.26 -7.63
N GLY A 48 -5.38 9.43 -7.29
CA GLY A 48 -5.30 10.63 -8.13
C GLY A 48 -3.86 11.09 -8.36
N LEU A 49 -3.06 11.16 -7.28
CA LEU A 49 -1.64 11.55 -7.35
C LEU A 49 -0.83 10.55 -8.20
N SER A 50 -1.09 9.24 -8.05
CA SER A 50 -0.37 8.21 -8.79
C SER A 50 -0.54 8.31 -10.31
N LYS A 51 -1.69 8.79 -10.78
CA LYS A 51 -2.00 8.97 -12.20
C LYS A 51 -1.10 10.02 -12.87
N THR A 52 -0.60 10.97 -12.11
CA THR A 52 0.25 12.05 -12.61
C THR A 52 1.60 11.55 -13.14
N ILE A 53 2.19 10.55 -12.47
CA ILE A 53 3.50 10.01 -12.86
C ILE A 53 3.36 8.80 -13.78
N TYR A 54 2.34 7.98 -13.56
CA TYR A 54 2.16 6.71 -14.25
C TYR A 54 0.84 6.63 -15.02
N PRO A 55 0.51 7.58 -15.92
CA PRO A 55 -0.81 7.65 -16.56
C PRO A 55 -1.13 6.44 -17.43
N LYS A 56 -0.10 5.74 -17.97
CA LYS A 56 -0.25 4.59 -18.87
C LYS A 56 -0.25 3.23 -18.17
N LYS A 57 0.07 3.20 -16.87
CA LYS A 57 0.06 1.94 -16.11
C LYS A 57 -1.35 1.56 -15.68
N GLY A 58 -1.62 0.25 -15.63
CA GLY A 58 -2.86 -0.28 -15.04
C GLY A 58 -2.96 0.07 -13.55
N ASN A 59 -4.17 0.07 -13.00
CA ASN A 59 -4.46 0.58 -11.64
C ASN A 59 -3.54 -0.01 -10.56
N ARG A 60 -3.34 -1.34 -10.56
CA ARG A 60 -2.47 -2.01 -9.57
C ARG A 60 -1.02 -1.58 -9.71
N GLU A 61 -0.50 -1.69 -10.93
CA GLU A 61 0.91 -1.36 -11.19
C GLU A 61 1.21 0.10 -10.89
N ARG A 62 0.29 1.00 -11.26
CA ARG A 62 0.38 2.43 -11.00
C ARG A 62 0.45 2.74 -9.52
N PHE A 63 -0.51 2.23 -8.73
CA PHE A 63 -0.59 2.47 -7.29
C PHE A 63 0.64 1.91 -6.56
N VAL A 64 1.02 0.66 -6.85
CA VAL A 64 2.18 0.00 -6.25
C VAL A 64 3.47 0.76 -6.59
N SER A 65 3.71 1.06 -7.89
CA SER A 65 4.90 1.80 -8.31
C SER A 65 4.97 3.21 -7.71
N PHE A 66 3.82 3.86 -7.54
CA PHE A 66 3.76 5.19 -6.92
C PHE A 66 4.20 5.12 -5.45
N LEU A 67 3.68 4.18 -4.69
CA LEU A 67 4.06 4.02 -3.30
C LEU A 67 5.52 3.58 -3.14
N GLU A 68 6.00 2.63 -3.93
CA GLU A 68 7.39 2.16 -3.88
C GLU A 68 8.40 3.28 -4.17
N ASN A 69 8.07 4.24 -5.04
CA ASN A 69 9.03 5.24 -5.52
C ASN A 69 8.84 6.64 -4.90
N ILE A 70 7.65 6.94 -4.35
CA ILE A 70 7.31 8.31 -3.93
C ILE A 70 6.95 8.39 -2.44
N SER A 71 6.38 7.34 -1.83
CA SER A 71 5.80 7.46 -0.49
C SER A 71 6.82 7.48 0.66
N ASP A 72 8.10 7.18 0.41
CA ASP A 72 9.12 6.93 1.43
C ASP A 72 8.70 5.88 2.49
N TRP A 73 7.70 5.05 2.18
CA TRP A 73 7.24 4.02 3.09
C TRP A 73 8.28 2.89 3.21
N LYS A 74 9.07 2.95 4.28
CA LYS A 74 10.23 2.08 4.53
C LYS A 74 9.91 0.58 4.65
N HIS A 75 8.62 0.22 4.82
CA HIS A 75 8.19 -1.16 4.96
C HIS A 75 7.50 -1.72 3.71
N CYS A 76 7.42 -0.95 2.63
CA CYS A 76 6.72 -1.34 1.39
C CYS A 76 7.24 -2.63 0.76
N ASP A 77 8.55 -2.92 0.90
CA ASP A 77 9.25 -4.09 0.33
C ASP A 77 9.38 -5.27 1.30
N ARG A 78 8.84 -5.17 2.53
CA ARG A 78 8.87 -6.29 3.49
C ARG A 78 7.83 -7.33 3.14
N ILE A 79 8.15 -8.58 3.47
CA ILE A 79 7.30 -9.75 3.20
C ILE A 79 6.50 -10.10 4.44
N SER A 80 5.19 -10.13 4.30
CA SER A 80 4.30 -10.54 5.38
C SER A 80 4.54 -11.98 5.79
N LEU A 81 5.05 -12.18 7.02
CA LEU A 81 5.30 -13.49 7.59
C LEU A 81 4.02 -14.31 7.80
N PRO A 82 2.90 -13.76 8.33
CA PRO A 82 1.67 -14.53 8.46
C PRO A 82 1.14 -15.07 7.13
N HIS A 83 1.20 -14.26 6.05
CA HIS A 83 0.77 -14.70 4.73
C HIS A 83 1.75 -15.73 4.12
N LEU A 84 3.05 -15.55 4.34
CA LEU A 84 4.06 -16.52 3.88
C LEU A 84 3.93 -17.86 4.62
N VAL A 85 3.77 -17.85 5.93
CA VAL A 85 3.56 -19.07 6.75
C VAL A 85 2.29 -19.76 6.28
N ARG A 86 1.17 -19.02 6.11
CA ARG A 86 -0.08 -19.58 5.62
C ARG A 86 0.04 -20.23 4.24
N LEU A 87 0.79 -19.60 3.32
CA LEU A 87 1.08 -20.19 2.01
C LEU A 87 1.84 -21.51 2.14
N LEU A 88 2.82 -21.57 3.05
CA LEU A 88 3.67 -22.74 3.24
C LEU A 88 2.95 -23.88 4.02
N ASP A 89 1.96 -23.57 4.84
CA ASP A 89 1.09 -24.59 5.47
C ASP A 89 0.34 -25.42 4.43
N PHE A 90 -0.08 -24.80 3.33
CA PHE A 90 -0.74 -25.47 2.22
C PHE A 90 0.21 -26.09 1.20
N THR A 91 1.53 -26.06 1.44
CA THR A 91 2.57 -26.43 0.47
C THR A 91 3.60 -27.33 1.15
N PRO A 92 3.26 -28.61 1.47
CA PRO A 92 4.11 -29.50 2.26
C PRO A 92 5.34 -30.04 1.52
N GLU A 93 5.49 -29.75 0.21
CA GLU A 93 6.51 -30.32 -0.66
C GLU A 93 7.92 -30.05 -0.11
N PRO A 94 8.84 -31.07 -0.19
CA PRO A 94 10.19 -31.00 0.39
C PRO A 94 11.06 -29.89 -0.17
N GLU A 95 10.82 -29.47 -1.42
CA GLU A 95 11.57 -28.40 -2.09
C GLU A 95 11.48 -27.05 -1.36
N TYR A 96 10.38 -26.80 -0.62
CA TYR A 96 10.19 -25.59 0.18
C TYR A 96 10.73 -25.69 1.61
N SER A 97 11.41 -26.78 1.97
CA SER A 97 11.84 -27.04 3.36
C SER A 97 12.73 -25.94 3.94
N LYS A 98 13.65 -25.37 3.14
CA LYS A 98 14.50 -24.26 3.57
C LYS A 98 13.72 -22.97 3.78
N LEU A 99 12.81 -22.63 2.86
CA LEU A 99 11.93 -21.48 2.97
C LEU A 99 10.99 -21.62 4.19
N ARG A 100 10.44 -22.82 4.38
CA ARG A 100 9.58 -23.12 5.54
C ARG A 100 10.34 -22.96 6.85
N LYS A 101 11.56 -23.56 6.96
CA LYS A 101 12.38 -23.39 8.16
C LYS A 101 12.66 -21.92 8.47
N PHE A 102 12.99 -21.13 7.45
CA PHE A 102 13.23 -19.69 7.59
C PHE A 102 11.96 -18.97 8.09
N ALA A 103 10.83 -19.13 7.40
CA ALA A 103 9.59 -18.43 7.71
C ALA A 103 9.04 -18.79 9.09
N PHE A 104 8.95 -20.08 9.42
CA PHE A 104 8.42 -20.54 10.70
C PHE A 104 9.35 -20.18 11.87
N SER A 105 10.67 -20.19 11.68
CA SER A 105 11.61 -19.75 12.72
C SER A 105 11.45 -18.27 13.03
N ALA A 106 11.27 -17.41 12.01
CA ALA A 106 11.05 -15.98 12.21
C ALA A 106 9.68 -15.70 12.84
N TYR A 107 8.64 -16.32 12.31
CA TYR A 107 7.27 -16.18 12.81
C TYR A 107 7.09 -16.68 14.24
N GLY A 108 7.72 -17.80 14.61
CA GLY A 108 7.67 -18.37 15.95
C GLY A 108 8.34 -17.53 17.04
N GLN A 109 9.05 -16.47 16.67
CA GLN A 109 9.62 -15.50 17.63
C GLN A 109 8.61 -14.43 18.04
N TRP A 110 7.46 -14.34 17.40
CA TRP A 110 6.45 -13.36 17.72
C TRP A 110 5.72 -13.71 19.01
N PRO A 111 5.82 -12.88 20.07
CA PRO A 111 5.22 -13.19 21.37
C PRO A 111 3.70 -12.99 21.31
N PRO A 112 2.89 -14.01 21.66
CA PRO A 112 1.44 -13.87 21.73
C PRO A 112 1.01 -12.72 22.64
N GLY A 113 -0.09 -12.04 22.28
CA GLY A 113 -0.64 -10.92 23.05
C GLY A 113 0.15 -9.60 22.93
N LYS A 114 1.11 -9.53 22.01
CA LYS A 114 1.82 -8.28 21.70
C LYS A 114 1.42 -7.72 20.33
N VAL A 115 1.58 -6.43 20.16
CA VAL A 115 1.51 -5.79 18.85
C VAL A 115 2.88 -5.91 18.19
N ILE A 116 2.91 -6.36 16.93
CA ILE A 116 4.13 -6.60 16.17
C ILE A 116 4.23 -5.60 15.03
N GLY A 117 5.28 -4.78 15.04
CA GLY A 117 5.56 -3.84 13.96
C GLY A 117 6.13 -4.55 12.71
N LEU A 118 5.94 -3.93 11.55
CA LEU A 118 6.42 -4.47 10.26
C LEU A 118 7.95 -4.52 10.17
N ASP A 119 8.67 -3.80 11.02
CA ASP A 119 10.14 -3.81 11.09
C ASP A 119 10.72 -5.18 11.50
N THR A 120 9.93 -6.04 12.14
CA THR A 120 10.31 -7.41 12.50
C THR A 120 10.30 -8.38 11.32
N GLU A 121 9.69 -8.01 10.23
CA GLU A 121 9.51 -8.86 9.06
C GLU A 121 10.72 -8.81 8.11
N PRO A 122 11.00 -9.91 7.39
CA PRO A 122 12.10 -9.94 6.44
C PRO A 122 11.85 -9.05 5.22
N LYS A 123 12.90 -8.50 4.66
CA LYS A 123 12.85 -7.80 3.38
C LYS A 123 12.66 -8.80 2.23
N TYR A 124 12.06 -8.35 1.14
CA TYR A 124 11.88 -9.12 -0.09
C TYR A 124 13.17 -9.85 -0.54
N GLY A 125 14.31 -9.15 -0.57
CA GLY A 125 15.58 -9.72 -0.96
C GLY A 125 16.09 -10.86 -0.06
N GLU A 126 15.70 -10.88 1.20
CA GLU A 126 16.07 -11.96 2.14
C GLU A 126 15.27 -13.22 1.85
N VAL A 127 13.95 -13.11 1.68
CA VAL A 127 13.06 -14.22 1.36
C VAL A 127 13.34 -14.78 -0.04
N LYS A 128 13.68 -13.91 -1.01
CA LYS A 128 13.98 -14.29 -2.39
C LYS A 128 15.13 -15.30 -2.49
N LYS A 129 16.07 -15.30 -1.55
CA LYS A 129 17.18 -16.27 -1.51
C LYS A 129 16.71 -17.73 -1.34
N TYR A 130 15.56 -17.91 -0.69
CA TYR A 130 14.95 -19.21 -0.39
C TYR A 130 13.77 -19.53 -1.29
N TRP A 131 13.28 -18.54 -2.05
CA TRP A 131 12.15 -18.70 -2.98
C TRP A 131 12.56 -19.63 -4.13
N PRO A 132 11.68 -20.54 -4.59
CA PRO A 132 12.00 -21.49 -5.66
C PRO A 132 12.40 -20.75 -6.94
N LYS A 133 13.46 -21.23 -7.57
CA LYS A 133 13.90 -20.76 -8.87
C LYS A 133 13.20 -21.62 -9.92
N GLY A 134 12.11 -21.12 -10.46
CA GLY A 134 11.36 -21.83 -11.50
C GLY A 134 12.08 -21.85 -12.85
N GLN A 135 11.86 -22.90 -13.65
CA GLN A 135 12.15 -22.86 -15.07
C GLN A 135 11.12 -21.94 -15.75
N ALA A 136 11.60 -20.99 -16.56
CA ALA A 136 10.80 -20.08 -17.37
C ALA A 136 9.71 -19.26 -16.63
N ASN A 137 10.11 -18.22 -15.91
CA ASN A 137 9.26 -17.13 -15.39
C ASN A 137 8.08 -17.49 -14.44
N ASN A 138 7.95 -18.72 -13.98
CA ASN A 138 6.91 -19.13 -13.03
C ASN A 138 7.48 -19.36 -11.62
N GLU A 139 8.09 -18.33 -11.05
CA GLU A 139 8.52 -18.31 -9.64
C GLU A 139 7.29 -18.14 -8.71
N CYS A 140 6.34 -19.07 -8.80
CA CYS A 140 5.12 -19.05 -7.99
C CYS A 140 5.03 -20.27 -7.10
N ILE A 141 4.58 -20.12 -5.86
CA ILE A 141 4.12 -21.19 -5.01
C ILE A 141 2.58 -21.18 -5.04
N LYS A 142 1.97 -22.26 -5.55
CA LYS A 142 0.49 -22.34 -5.73
C LYS A 142 -0.11 -21.12 -6.41
N GLY A 143 0.54 -20.60 -7.44
CA GLY A 143 0.09 -19.41 -8.17
C GLY A 143 0.38 -18.08 -7.49
N VAL A 144 0.94 -18.07 -6.26
CA VAL A 144 1.32 -16.87 -5.53
C VAL A 144 2.76 -16.50 -5.85
N LYS A 145 2.98 -15.30 -6.37
CA LYS A 145 4.31 -14.71 -6.56
C LYS A 145 4.81 -14.11 -5.26
N LEU A 146 6.15 -14.13 -5.06
CA LEU A 146 6.74 -13.52 -3.86
C LEU A 146 6.37 -12.04 -3.71
N GLU A 147 6.32 -11.29 -4.81
CA GLU A 147 5.93 -9.88 -4.83
C GLU A 147 4.54 -9.65 -4.22
N ALA A 148 3.60 -10.59 -4.40
CA ALA A 148 2.25 -10.47 -3.86
C ALA A 148 2.21 -10.44 -2.32
N LEU A 149 3.26 -10.93 -1.66
CA LEU A 149 3.41 -10.93 -0.21
C LEU A 149 4.07 -9.66 0.35
N LYS A 150 4.53 -8.74 -0.50
CA LYS A 150 5.03 -7.44 -0.07
C LYS A 150 3.91 -6.60 0.53
N HIS A 151 4.21 -5.78 1.54
CA HIS A 151 3.22 -4.91 2.16
C HIS A 151 2.56 -3.93 1.18
N VAL A 152 3.30 -3.40 0.21
CA VAL A 152 2.71 -2.52 -0.80
C VAL A 152 1.64 -3.23 -1.64
N HIS A 153 1.80 -4.51 -1.94
CA HIS A 153 0.80 -5.31 -2.65
C HIS A 153 -0.38 -5.71 -1.77
N LEU A 154 -0.14 -6.00 -0.49
CA LEU A 154 -1.20 -6.24 0.50
C LEU A 154 -2.02 -4.97 0.72
N PHE A 155 -1.37 -3.82 0.80
CA PHE A 155 -2.05 -2.53 0.91
C PHE A 155 -2.90 -2.21 -0.32
N TYR A 156 -2.42 -2.56 -1.53
CA TYR A 156 -3.28 -2.47 -2.72
C TYR A 156 -4.51 -3.38 -2.63
N THR A 157 -4.36 -4.59 -2.10
CA THR A 157 -5.50 -5.51 -1.88
C THR A 157 -6.48 -4.92 -0.86
N TYR A 158 -5.97 -4.36 0.24
CA TYR A 158 -6.77 -3.66 1.25
C TYR A 158 -7.51 -2.45 0.63
N ARG A 159 -6.82 -1.65 -0.20
CA ARG A 159 -7.41 -0.55 -0.97
C ARG A 159 -8.61 -1.03 -1.80
N ASN A 160 -8.51 -2.17 -2.47
CA ASN A 160 -9.60 -2.68 -3.29
C ASN A 160 -10.84 -3.00 -2.45
N SER A 161 -10.67 -3.61 -1.28
CA SER A 161 -11.78 -3.87 -0.36
C SER A 161 -12.42 -2.57 0.15
N LEU A 162 -11.60 -1.56 0.50
CA LEU A 162 -12.12 -0.25 0.91
C LEU A 162 -12.96 0.41 -0.20
N ILE A 163 -12.47 0.42 -1.44
CA ILE A 163 -13.12 1.16 -2.54
C ILE A 163 -14.32 0.41 -3.11
N HIS A 164 -14.26 -0.93 -3.25
CA HIS A 164 -15.27 -1.71 -3.96
C HIS A 164 -16.26 -2.40 -3.03
N GLU A 165 -15.86 -2.68 -1.78
CA GLU A 165 -16.67 -3.41 -0.84
C GLU A 165 -17.06 -2.56 0.40
N LEU A 166 -16.50 -1.37 0.54
CA LEU A 166 -16.73 -0.43 1.66
C LEU A 166 -16.48 -1.09 3.02
N ARG A 167 -15.44 -1.93 3.12
CA ARG A 167 -15.07 -2.62 4.36
C ARG A 167 -13.57 -2.76 4.53
N ASN A 168 -13.13 -2.92 5.76
CA ASN A 168 -11.78 -3.34 6.09
C ASN A 168 -11.60 -4.82 5.75
N LEU A 169 -10.38 -5.21 5.35
CA LEU A 169 -9.99 -6.63 5.24
C LEU A 169 -9.67 -7.22 6.62
N GLY A 170 -9.66 -8.54 6.67
CA GLY A 170 -9.36 -9.30 7.88
C GLY A 170 -10.58 -9.55 8.73
N TYR A 171 -10.39 -9.68 10.03
CA TYR A 171 -11.43 -10.06 10.98
C TYR A 171 -12.22 -8.86 11.54
N GLY A 172 -12.08 -7.68 10.90
CA GLY A 172 -12.87 -6.50 11.26
C GLY A 172 -12.41 -5.79 12.55
N ILE A 173 -11.17 -6.02 13.00
CA ILE A 173 -10.61 -5.18 14.07
C ILE A 173 -10.42 -3.79 13.50
N GLU A 174 -11.23 -2.87 13.97
CA GLU A 174 -11.01 -1.44 13.85
C GLU A 174 -10.35 -0.98 15.14
N GLU A 175 -9.09 -0.66 15.07
CA GLU A 175 -8.41 -0.07 16.19
C GLU A 175 -8.52 1.45 16.10
N LEU A 176 -9.10 2.05 17.14
CA LEU A 176 -9.14 3.50 17.36
C LEU A 176 -7.73 4.02 17.71
N SER A 177 -6.72 3.60 16.96
CA SER A 177 -5.36 3.93 17.31
C SER A 177 -4.87 5.15 16.54
N LEU A 178 -4.22 6.05 17.27
CA LEU A 178 -3.45 7.16 16.74
C LEU A 178 -2.10 6.70 16.14
N GLU A 179 -1.89 5.40 16.01
CA GLU A 179 -0.68 4.83 15.43
C GLU A 179 -0.54 5.24 13.96
N LYS A 180 0.69 5.51 13.58
CA LYS A 180 1.02 5.98 12.22
C LYS A 180 1.61 4.91 11.33
N GLU A 181 1.82 3.72 11.87
CA GLU A 181 2.43 2.59 11.15
C GLU A 181 1.51 1.36 11.23
N PRO A 182 1.41 0.57 10.17
CA PRO A 182 0.72 -0.70 10.22
C PRO A 182 1.39 -1.68 11.17
N SER A 183 0.59 -2.56 11.76
CA SER A 183 1.07 -3.55 12.73
C SER A 183 0.21 -4.81 12.69
N TYR A 184 0.70 -5.87 13.34
CA TYR A 184 -0.03 -7.10 13.54
C TYR A 184 -0.54 -7.21 14.98
N HIS A 185 -1.80 -7.61 15.11
CA HIS A 185 -2.46 -7.86 16.38
C HIS A 185 -2.74 -9.35 16.54
N SER A 186 -2.37 -9.88 17.69
CA SER A 186 -2.68 -11.26 18.04
C SER A 186 -4.16 -11.42 18.35
N MET A 187 -4.77 -12.46 17.79
CA MET A 187 -6.17 -12.84 18.03
C MET A 187 -6.27 -14.33 18.26
N THR A 188 -7.14 -14.72 19.17
CA THR A 188 -7.51 -16.13 19.33
C THR A 188 -8.83 -16.37 18.59
N MET A 189 -8.82 -17.29 17.64
CA MET A 189 -10.00 -17.68 16.86
C MET A 189 -10.94 -18.56 17.70
N GLU A 190 -12.19 -18.73 17.24
CA GLU A 190 -13.20 -19.58 17.90
C GLU A 190 -12.73 -21.05 18.09
N ASP A 191 -11.86 -21.53 17.20
CA ASP A 191 -11.24 -22.86 17.30
C ASP A 191 -10.06 -22.92 18.30
N GLY A 192 -9.81 -21.84 19.03
CA GLY A 192 -8.73 -21.72 20.02
C GLY A 192 -7.34 -21.49 19.42
N LYS A 193 -7.22 -21.32 18.11
CA LYS A 193 -5.93 -21.05 17.47
C LYS A 193 -5.63 -19.56 17.47
N ASP A 194 -4.40 -19.22 17.83
CA ASP A 194 -3.89 -17.87 17.68
C ASP A 194 -3.58 -17.56 16.22
N THR A 195 -3.98 -16.38 15.80
CA THR A 195 -3.67 -15.82 14.49
C THR A 195 -3.22 -14.37 14.63
N TRP A 196 -2.66 -13.82 13.56
CA TRP A 196 -2.22 -12.43 13.51
C TRP A 196 -2.98 -11.69 12.43
N GLN A 197 -3.62 -10.61 12.83
CA GLN A 197 -4.31 -9.71 11.90
C GLN A 197 -3.43 -8.50 11.59
N LEU A 198 -3.20 -8.24 10.30
CA LEU A 198 -2.60 -7.00 9.83
C LEU A 198 -3.64 -5.87 9.92
N VAL A 199 -3.28 -4.80 10.60
CA VAL A 199 -4.11 -3.61 10.80
C VAL A 199 -3.44 -2.41 10.14
N TYR A 200 -4.21 -1.66 9.37
CA TYR A 200 -3.82 -0.35 8.82
C TYR A 200 -4.59 0.74 9.56
N PRO A 201 -4.00 1.41 10.56
CA PRO A 201 -4.66 2.44 11.34
C PRO A 201 -4.93 3.70 10.50
N LEU A 202 -5.92 4.51 10.88
CA LEU A 202 -6.24 5.77 10.18
C LEU A 202 -5.02 6.70 10.09
N GLY A 203 -4.25 6.80 11.18
CA GLY A 203 -3.04 7.63 11.21
C GLY A 203 -1.99 7.25 10.16
N PHE A 204 -1.94 5.97 9.73
CA PHE A 204 -1.09 5.56 8.62
C PHE A 204 -1.58 6.13 7.28
N PHE A 205 -2.90 6.12 7.01
CA PHE A 205 -3.45 6.70 5.78
C PHE A 205 -3.22 8.21 5.70
N GLU A 206 -3.40 8.90 6.83
CA GLU A 206 -3.12 10.33 6.94
C GLU A 206 -1.65 10.61 6.64
N ASN A 207 -0.75 9.92 7.33
CA ASN A 207 0.70 10.10 7.20
C ASN A 207 1.22 9.77 5.79
N ILE A 208 0.80 8.64 5.20
CA ILE A 208 1.26 8.25 3.87
C ILE A 208 0.71 9.17 2.78
N CYS A 209 -0.52 9.67 2.93
CA CYS A 209 -1.11 10.62 1.99
C CYS A 209 -0.36 11.96 2.02
N GLU A 210 -0.07 12.49 3.21
CA GLU A 210 0.71 13.71 3.40
C GLU A 210 2.13 13.58 2.81
N THR A 211 2.81 12.47 3.13
CA THR A 211 4.14 12.17 2.58
C THR A 211 4.12 12.08 1.05
N CYS A 212 3.11 11.41 0.48
CA CYS A 212 2.95 11.34 -0.97
C CYS A 212 2.77 12.71 -1.62
N LEU A 213 2.02 13.62 -1.01
CA LEU A 213 1.85 14.99 -1.51
C LEU A 213 3.18 15.74 -1.52
N GLN A 214 3.91 15.70 -0.41
CA GLN A 214 5.20 16.36 -0.28
C GLN A 214 6.22 15.80 -1.27
N LYS A 215 6.39 14.48 -1.31
CA LYS A 215 7.38 13.82 -2.16
C LYS A 215 7.06 13.92 -3.64
N LEU A 216 5.78 13.87 -4.00
CA LEU A 216 5.37 14.12 -5.37
C LEU A 216 5.73 15.55 -5.80
N LYS A 217 5.50 16.57 -4.97
CA LYS A 217 5.91 17.95 -5.25
C LYS A 217 7.41 18.03 -5.52
N GLU A 218 8.23 17.46 -4.62
CA GLU A 218 9.70 17.41 -4.77
C GLU A 218 10.10 16.75 -6.10
N TYR A 219 9.50 15.60 -6.41
CA TYR A 219 9.75 14.83 -7.63
C TYR A 219 9.39 15.62 -8.91
N LEU A 220 8.21 16.26 -8.93
CA LEU A 220 7.76 17.05 -10.08
C LEU A 220 8.65 18.27 -10.34
N ILE A 221 9.06 18.97 -9.26
CA ILE A 221 9.98 20.12 -9.36
C ILE A 221 11.34 19.65 -9.87
N PHE A 222 11.92 18.62 -9.27
CA PHE A 222 13.24 18.11 -9.63
C PHE A 222 13.31 17.67 -11.10
N ASN A 223 12.27 17.00 -11.59
CA ASN A 223 12.22 16.50 -12.97
C ASN A 223 11.58 17.48 -13.96
N THR A 224 11.16 18.67 -13.53
CA THR A 224 10.49 19.69 -14.35
C THR A 224 9.27 19.11 -15.10
N ILE A 225 8.46 18.31 -14.39
CA ILE A 225 7.28 17.64 -14.97
C ILE A 225 6.03 18.49 -14.73
N ASN A 226 5.35 18.86 -15.83
CA ASN A 226 4.04 19.47 -15.75
C ASN A 226 2.97 18.41 -15.42
N PRO A 227 2.30 18.47 -14.24
CA PRO A 227 1.31 17.48 -13.85
C PRO A 227 0.09 17.45 -14.78
N TYR A 228 -0.24 18.56 -15.43
CA TYR A 228 -1.39 18.65 -16.33
C TYR A 228 -1.20 17.95 -17.68
N ASN A 229 0.00 17.47 -18.00
CA ASN A 229 0.21 16.59 -19.14
C ASN A 229 -0.50 15.21 -18.95
N SER A 230 -0.79 14.84 -17.71
CA SER A 230 -1.40 13.56 -17.37
C SER A 230 -2.70 13.70 -16.56
N PHE A 231 -2.98 14.89 -16.05
CA PHE A 231 -4.14 15.18 -15.22
C PHE A 231 -4.92 16.35 -15.81
N ASN A 232 -5.99 16.05 -16.55
CA ASN A 232 -6.81 17.07 -17.22
C ASN A 232 -8.06 17.39 -16.39
N PHE A 233 -8.30 18.67 -16.15
CA PHE A 233 -9.58 19.18 -15.70
C PHE A 233 -10.45 19.51 -16.92
N GLY A 234 -11.73 19.08 -16.90
CA GLY A 234 -12.68 19.49 -17.93
C GLY A 234 -12.53 18.75 -19.27
N SER A 235 -12.01 17.52 -19.26
CA SER A 235 -12.02 16.64 -20.43
C SER A 235 -13.43 16.14 -20.75
N TYR A 236 -13.70 15.80 -22.00
CA TYR A 236 -14.88 15.04 -22.37
C TYR A 236 -14.83 13.66 -21.70
N TRP A 237 -16.00 13.13 -21.30
CA TRP A 237 -16.09 11.83 -20.59
C TRP A 237 -15.75 10.63 -21.50
N ILE A 238 -15.81 10.83 -22.80
CA ILE A 238 -15.43 9.86 -23.82
C ILE A 238 -14.03 10.24 -24.30
N GLU A 239 -13.06 9.35 -24.11
CA GLU A 239 -11.63 9.62 -24.33
C GLU A 239 -11.36 10.01 -25.79
N GLU A 240 -12.04 9.40 -26.74
CA GLU A 240 -11.91 9.66 -28.18
C GLU A 240 -12.36 11.09 -28.59
N LEU A 241 -13.12 11.78 -27.73
CA LEU A 241 -13.57 13.14 -27.97
C LEU A 241 -12.61 14.20 -27.42
N ASN A 242 -11.54 13.79 -26.76
CA ASN A 242 -10.50 14.69 -26.20
C ASN A 242 -9.36 15.01 -27.21
N ARG A 243 -9.61 14.88 -28.52
CA ARG A 243 -8.63 15.13 -29.59
C ARG A 243 -8.52 16.59 -29.96
#